data_88497362b27e9b5ac68c1e23a5e9b994
#
_entry.id   88497362b27e9b5ac68c1e23a5e9b994
#
_cell.length_a   1.000
_cell.length_b   1.000
_cell.length_c   1.000
_cell.angle_alpha   90.00
_cell.angle_beta   90.00
_cell.angle_gamma   90.00
#
_symmetry.space_group_name_H-M   'P 1'
#
loop_
_entity.id
_entity.type
_entity.pdbx_description
1 polymer ?
#
loop_
_entity_poly.entity_id
_entity_poly.type
_entity_poly.pdbx_seq_one_letter_code
_entity_poly.pdbx_strand_id
1 'polypeptide(L)'
;MKLKGLRWWIISLIFIATVINYVDRTAFALLWPQMGEDLGMDNADYALMLNVFMITYAASKFLSGRLYDKIGTRIGFTLSILVWSLAAAFHAVARGIVSLSIVRGLLGLGEAGLWPGTVKNNGEWFPVKQRALAQGIFNSGASIGNVIAPVIIVYLYAQFGWKSTYIILGTVGLIWIIPWLILNKSKPKDHPWITEAERNLILNDRIENNNVVVEGAKSLSVGKILSFKEPWGVLLCRFFIEPIWWFFAGWMPIYLNSKFGLSIEEIGNTMWISYLMAAAGGILGGLFTEAIIKRTSVDIGRKVSIVLGSILIIVGFVSIILFVNDSNYMTFIYLAGLALFGFQFAIGNIQTLSSDLFRGPSVGTLAGLAGTVAAFSPIIMNWFIGRITTEGSYTPAFIAITVSVVLAVVSILLLIRKVKLVVDIEN
;
A
#
# COMPACT_ATOMS: atom_id res chain seq x y z
N MET A 1 -7.87 0.19 36.13
CA MET A 1 -8.84 0.63 35.10
C MET A 1 -9.00 -0.52 34.10
N LYS A 2 -10.22 -0.99 33.81
CA LYS A 2 -10.48 -2.02 32.79
C LYS A 2 -11.13 -1.34 31.59
N LEU A 3 -10.55 -1.51 30.41
CA LEU A 3 -11.06 -0.95 29.15
C LEU A 3 -11.81 -2.03 28.37
N LYS A 4 -13.08 -1.79 28.08
CA LYS A 4 -13.90 -2.68 27.26
C LYS A 4 -13.51 -2.49 25.77
N GLY A 5 -13.27 -3.59 25.07
CA GLY A 5 -12.94 -3.55 23.65
C GLY A 5 -11.53 -3.01 23.36
N LEU A 6 -10.56 -3.27 24.23
CA LEU A 6 -9.18 -2.75 24.11
C LEU A 6 -8.54 -3.07 22.74
N ARG A 7 -8.82 -4.24 22.15
CA ARG A 7 -8.33 -4.61 20.82
C ARG A 7 -8.75 -3.63 19.72
N TRP A 8 -9.96 -3.05 19.84
CA TRP A 8 -10.45 -2.06 18.89
C TRP A 8 -9.73 -0.72 19.02
N TRP A 9 -9.37 -0.31 20.23
CA TRP A 9 -8.51 0.87 20.44
C TRP A 9 -7.12 0.69 19.85
N ILE A 10 -6.54 -0.50 20.01
CA ILE A 10 -5.22 -0.81 19.44
C ILE A 10 -5.25 -0.76 17.91
N ILE A 11 -6.24 -1.39 17.27
CA ILE A 11 -6.33 -1.35 15.80
C ILE A 11 -6.69 0.06 15.28
N SER A 12 -7.45 0.86 16.05
CA SER A 12 -7.71 2.27 15.71
C SER A 12 -6.43 3.11 15.74
N LEU A 13 -5.54 2.87 16.69
CA LEU A 13 -4.22 3.52 16.68
C LEU A 13 -3.40 3.10 15.45
N ILE A 14 -3.39 1.83 15.08
CA ILE A 14 -2.70 1.35 13.86
C ILE A 14 -3.33 1.95 12.61
N PHE A 15 -4.66 2.09 12.56
CA PHE A 15 -5.36 2.81 11.50
C PHE A 15 -4.87 4.26 11.38
N ILE A 16 -4.79 5.00 12.50
CA ILE A 16 -4.26 6.37 12.52
C ILE A 16 -2.81 6.42 12.05
N ALA A 17 -1.95 5.48 12.49
CA ALA A 17 -0.57 5.37 12.01
C ALA A 17 -0.52 5.16 10.48
N THR A 18 -1.46 4.38 9.94
CA THR A 18 -1.57 4.16 8.49
C THR A 18 -1.96 5.44 7.77
N VAL A 19 -2.91 6.19 8.31
CA VAL A 19 -3.29 7.50 7.76
C VAL A 19 -2.08 8.43 7.73
N ILE A 20 -1.34 8.58 8.85
CA ILE A 20 -0.13 9.40 8.93
C ILE A 20 0.90 8.95 7.88
N ASN A 21 1.15 7.66 7.78
CA ASN A 21 2.10 7.08 6.83
C ASN A 21 1.78 7.47 5.37
N TYR A 22 0.50 7.44 4.99
CA TYR A 22 0.09 7.80 3.63
C TYR A 22 0.10 9.32 3.40
N VAL A 23 -0.13 10.13 4.43
CA VAL A 23 0.08 11.59 4.36
C VAL A 23 1.57 11.90 4.13
N ASP A 24 2.49 11.25 4.85
CA ASP A 24 3.93 11.42 4.68
C ASP A 24 4.40 11.07 3.27
N ARG A 25 3.88 9.98 2.70
CA ARG A 25 4.20 9.57 1.31
C ARG A 25 3.72 10.57 0.27
N THR A 26 2.49 11.05 0.42
CA THR A 26 1.88 11.99 -0.51
C THR A 26 2.56 13.35 -0.46
N ALA A 27 3.09 13.75 0.70
CA ALA A 27 3.78 15.02 0.88
C ALA A 27 4.96 15.20 -0.09
N PHE A 28 5.74 14.15 -0.35
CA PHE A 28 6.90 14.26 -1.24
C PHE A 28 6.50 14.59 -2.68
N ALA A 29 5.48 13.91 -3.19
CA ALA A 29 5.01 14.14 -4.55
C ALA A 29 4.36 15.52 -4.71
N LEU A 30 3.56 15.94 -3.72
CA LEU A 30 2.84 17.21 -3.74
C LEU A 30 3.78 18.42 -3.59
N LEU A 31 4.77 18.31 -2.73
CA LEU A 31 5.70 19.41 -2.44
C LEU A 31 6.90 19.45 -3.40
N TRP A 32 7.07 18.40 -4.22
CA TRP A 32 8.22 18.28 -5.12
C TRP A 32 8.40 19.47 -6.08
N PRO A 33 7.36 20.03 -6.71
CA PRO A 33 7.54 21.19 -7.60
C PRO A 33 8.32 22.33 -6.93
N GLN A 34 7.99 22.66 -5.68
CA GLN A 34 8.71 23.71 -4.94
C GLN A 34 10.04 23.21 -4.38
N MET A 35 10.08 21.97 -3.85
CA MET A 35 11.32 21.42 -3.31
C MET A 35 12.40 21.25 -4.38
N GLY A 36 12.02 20.76 -5.57
CA GLY A 36 12.91 20.58 -6.71
C GLY A 36 13.50 21.91 -7.16
N GLU A 37 12.67 22.95 -7.26
CA GLU A 37 13.13 24.31 -7.59
C GLU A 37 14.09 24.86 -6.54
N ASP A 38 13.71 24.80 -5.24
CA ASP A 38 14.53 25.31 -4.13
C ASP A 38 15.88 24.60 -3.99
N LEU A 39 15.95 23.32 -4.37
CA LEU A 39 17.14 22.48 -4.26
C LEU A 39 17.91 22.34 -5.57
N GLY A 40 17.41 22.92 -6.67
CA GLY A 40 18.02 22.82 -8.00
C GLY A 40 18.01 21.39 -8.57
N MET A 41 16.95 20.65 -8.34
CA MET A 41 16.77 19.25 -8.70
C MET A 41 15.71 19.07 -9.79
N ASP A 42 15.92 18.08 -10.66
CA ASP A 42 15.03 17.73 -11.75
C ASP A 42 14.16 16.46 -11.48
N ASN A 43 13.39 16.05 -12.48
CA ASN A 43 12.56 14.85 -12.40
C ASN A 43 13.38 13.54 -12.38
N ALA A 44 14.64 13.53 -12.87
CA ALA A 44 15.49 12.37 -12.75
C ALA A 44 15.96 12.19 -11.30
N ASP A 45 16.28 13.30 -10.62
CA ASP A 45 16.58 13.31 -9.19
C ASP A 45 15.40 12.85 -8.37
N TYR A 46 14.19 13.33 -8.70
CA TYR A 46 12.96 12.86 -8.07
C TYR A 46 12.76 11.35 -8.19
N ALA A 47 12.92 10.81 -9.41
CA ALA A 47 12.83 9.38 -9.66
C ALA A 47 13.86 8.59 -8.84
N LEU A 48 15.08 9.12 -8.70
CA LEU A 48 16.11 8.53 -7.85
C LEU A 48 15.65 8.47 -6.38
N MET A 49 15.08 9.56 -5.86
CA MET A 49 14.56 9.62 -4.49
C MET A 49 13.43 8.61 -4.26
N LEU A 50 12.50 8.47 -5.22
CA LEU A 50 11.47 7.44 -5.16
C LEU A 50 12.08 6.04 -5.15
N ASN A 51 13.09 5.79 -5.97
CA ASN A 51 13.74 4.49 -6.06
C ASN A 51 14.53 4.15 -4.80
N VAL A 52 15.26 5.11 -4.21
CA VAL A 52 15.95 4.92 -2.93
C VAL A 52 14.95 4.52 -1.84
N PHE A 53 13.81 5.22 -1.75
CA PHE A 53 12.72 4.86 -0.84
C PHE A 53 12.22 3.43 -1.11
N MET A 54 11.91 3.08 -2.35
CA MET A 54 11.35 1.78 -2.71
C MET A 54 12.31 0.62 -2.45
N ILE A 55 13.60 0.79 -2.72
CA ILE A 55 14.63 -0.23 -2.47
C ILE A 55 14.75 -0.49 -0.96
N THR A 56 14.87 0.56 -0.16
CA THR A 56 14.98 0.43 1.30
C THR A 56 13.70 -0.11 1.93
N TYR A 57 12.54 0.33 1.44
CA TYR A 57 11.23 -0.19 1.85
C TYR A 57 11.08 -1.69 1.55
N ALA A 58 11.44 -2.14 0.33
CA ALA A 58 11.37 -3.54 -0.05
C ALA A 58 12.31 -4.41 0.81
N ALA A 59 13.55 -3.98 1.01
CA ALA A 59 14.53 -4.66 1.85
C ALA A 59 14.07 -4.75 3.31
N SER A 60 13.60 -3.63 3.86
CA SER A 60 13.15 -3.55 5.24
C SER A 60 11.85 -4.34 5.47
N LYS A 61 10.97 -4.44 4.50
CA LYS A 61 9.74 -5.23 4.60
C LYS A 61 10.01 -6.71 4.85
N PHE A 62 11.06 -7.24 4.23
CA PHE A 62 11.52 -8.61 4.47
C PHE A 62 12.13 -8.78 5.87
N LEU A 63 12.92 -7.80 6.32
CA LEU A 63 13.61 -7.86 7.62
C LEU A 63 12.67 -7.56 8.79
N SER A 64 11.72 -6.66 8.62
CA SER A 64 10.82 -6.18 9.68
C SER A 64 9.95 -7.29 10.25
N GLY A 65 9.49 -8.26 9.44
CA GLY A 65 8.74 -9.41 9.94
C GLY A 65 9.52 -10.16 11.03
N ARG A 66 10.79 -10.49 10.76
CA ARG A 66 11.68 -11.16 11.72
C ARG A 66 12.01 -10.28 12.93
N LEU A 67 12.17 -8.98 12.70
CA LEU A 67 12.42 -8.02 13.77
C LEU A 67 11.24 -7.99 14.74
N TYR A 68 10.01 -7.83 14.23
CA TYR A 68 8.80 -7.86 15.05
C TYR A 68 8.61 -9.19 15.81
N ASP A 69 9.07 -10.30 15.24
CA ASP A 69 9.03 -11.60 15.93
C ASP A 69 9.93 -11.62 17.16
N LYS A 70 11.10 -10.98 17.08
CA LYS A 70 12.06 -10.93 18.20
C LYS A 70 11.68 -9.91 19.26
N ILE A 71 11.31 -8.68 18.87
CA ILE A 71 11.11 -7.56 19.80
C ILE A 71 9.64 -7.29 20.15
N GLY A 72 8.70 -8.00 19.51
CA GLY A 72 7.26 -7.83 19.70
C GLY A 72 6.68 -6.59 18.99
N THR A 73 5.34 -6.56 18.94
CA THR A 73 4.61 -5.50 18.21
C THR A 73 4.75 -4.13 18.88
N ARG A 74 4.77 -4.08 20.21
CA ARG A 74 4.92 -2.82 20.96
C ARG A 74 6.16 -2.04 20.57
N ILE A 75 7.34 -2.67 20.70
CA ILE A 75 8.64 -2.04 20.39
C ILE A 75 8.79 -1.90 18.88
N GLY A 76 8.36 -2.88 18.10
CA GLY A 76 8.45 -2.87 16.63
C GLY A 76 7.77 -1.65 16.03
N PHE A 77 6.50 -1.36 16.40
CA PHE A 77 5.81 -0.15 15.94
C PHE A 77 6.47 1.12 16.43
N THR A 78 6.89 1.15 17.69
CA THR A 78 7.58 2.33 18.25
C THR A 78 8.83 2.67 17.45
N LEU A 79 9.70 1.69 17.17
CA LEU A 79 10.92 1.91 16.39
C LEU A 79 10.63 2.28 14.94
N SER A 80 9.69 1.59 14.30
CA SER A 80 9.30 1.89 12.93
C SER A 80 8.80 3.34 12.81
N ILE A 81 7.89 3.75 13.70
CA ILE A 81 7.31 5.10 13.67
C ILE A 81 8.33 6.16 14.06
N LEU A 82 9.19 5.89 15.05
CA LEU A 82 10.27 6.79 15.44
C LEU A 82 11.19 7.07 14.23
N VAL A 83 11.65 6.02 13.55
CA VAL A 83 12.57 6.15 12.42
C VAL A 83 11.92 6.92 11.28
N TRP A 84 10.69 6.57 10.86
CA TRP A 84 10.07 7.29 9.74
C TRP A 84 9.69 8.74 10.10
N SER A 85 9.23 9.00 11.33
CA SER A 85 8.84 10.33 11.75
C SER A 85 10.04 11.29 11.85
N LEU A 86 11.17 10.80 12.35
CA LEU A 86 12.42 11.55 12.32
C LEU A 86 12.90 11.76 10.88
N ALA A 87 12.83 10.74 10.04
CA ALA A 87 13.16 10.86 8.62
C ALA A 87 12.23 11.87 7.93
N ALA A 88 10.92 11.86 8.20
CA ALA A 88 9.99 12.87 7.68
C ALA A 88 10.44 14.28 8.09
N ALA A 89 10.68 14.52 9.38
CA ALA A 89 11.13 15.83 9.87
C ALA A 89 12.47 16.26 9.25
N PHE A 90 13.41 15.35 9.05
CA PHE A 90 14.73 15.65 8.48
C PHE A 90 14.70 16.04 6.99
N HIS A 91 13.60 15.82 6.26
CA HIS A 91 13.44 16.41 4.92
C HIS A 91 13.61 17.93 4.95
N ALA A 92 13.18 18.60 6.02
CA ALA A 92 13.28 20.05 6.18
C ALA A 92 14.71 20.62 6.16
N VAL A 93 15.70 19.80 6.53
CA VAL A 93 17.13 20.21 6.59
C VAL A 93 17.95 19.64 5.43
N ALA A 94 17.34 18.89 4.52
CA ALA A 94 18.00 18.39 3.32
C ALA A 94 18.42 19.54 2.41
N ARG A 95 19.66 19.47 1.88
CA ARG A 95 20.26 20.54 1.08
C ARG A 95 20.67 20.10 -0.33
N GLY A 96 20.39 18.85 -0.69
CA GLY A 96 20.80 18.30 -1.98
C GLY A 96 20.57 16.79 -2.05
N ILE A 97 20.94 16.21 -3.19
CA ILE A 97 20.62 14.85 -3.57
C ILE A 97 21.07 13.80 -2.52
N VAL A 98 22.28 13.95 -1.96
CA VAL A 98 22.83 12.97 -0.99
C VAL A 98 22.04 12.99 0.31
N SER A 99 21.81 14.19 0.89
CA SER A 99 21.06 14.32 2.15
C SER A 99 19.62 13.85 2.00
N LEU A 100 18.98 14.19 0.88
CA LEU A 100 17.60 13.79 0.59
C LEU A 100 17.51 12.27 0.35
N SER A 101 18.49 11.67 -0.34
CA SER A 101 18.57 10.22 -0.52
C SER A 101 18.67 9.47 0.81
N ILE A 102 19.51 9.94 1.73
CA ILE A 102 19.66 9.34 3.05
C ILE A 102 18.32 9.39 3.80
N VAL A 103 17.68 10.54 3.82
CA VAL A 103 16.41 10.74 4.51
C VAL A 103 15.29 9.88 3.89
N ARG A 104 15.20 9.83 2.56
CA ARG A 104 14.26 8.97 1.83
C ARG A 104 14.51 7.48 2.09
N GLY A 105 15.77 7.08 2.16
CA GLY A 105 16.15 5.72 2.52
C GLY A 105 15.72 5.36 3.95
N LEU A 106 15.98 6.23 4.93
CA LEU A 106 15.53 6.05 6.31
C LEU A 106 14.00 6.01 6.42
N LEU A 107 13.30 6.85 5.66
CA LEU A 107 11.84 6.84 5.60
C LEU A 107 11.33 5.47 5.13
N GLY A 108 11.88 4.94 4.03
CA GLY A 108 11.53 3.62 3.50
C GLY A 108 11.80 2.49 4.50
N LEU A 109 12.93 2.54 5.21
CA LEU A 109 13.24 1.58 6.27
C LEU A 109 12.21 1.60 7.41
N GLY A 110 11.83 2.79 7.89
CA GLY A 110 10.87 2.94 8.99
C GLY A 110 9.46 2.50 8.62
N GLU A 111 8.97 2.94 7.46
CA GLU A 111 7.59 2.69 7.01
C GLU A 111 7.28 1.22 6.70
N ALA A 112 8.29 0.46 6.29
CA ALA A 112 8.11 -0.92 5.87
C ALA A 112 7.58 -1.85 6.96
N GLY A 113 7.83 -1.52 8.24
CA GLY A 113 7.41 -2.32 9.39
C GLY A 113 5.90 -2.31 9.65
N LEU A 114 5.18 -1.32 9.17
CA LEU A 114 3.76 -1.12 9.45
C LEU A 114 2.90 -2.33 9.03
N TRP A 115 3.12 -2.87 7.82
CA TRP A 115 2.34 -3.99 7.28
C TRP A 115 2.55 -5.30 8.02
N PRO A 116 3.78 -5.84 8.16
CA PRO A 116 4.00 -7.08 8.89
C PRO A 116 3.68 -6.93 10.38
N GLY A 117 3.93 -5.74 10.96
CA GLY A 117 3.56 -5.43 12.34
C GLY A 117 2.05 -5.53 12.56
N THR A 118 1.23 -5.02 11.63
CA THR A 118 -0.23 -5.09 11.71
C THR A 118 -0.74 -6.52 11.62
N VAL A 119 -0.23 -7.31 10.66
CA VAL A 119 -0.62 -8.73 10.54
C VAL A 119 -0.32 -9.48 11.84
N LYS A 120 0.87 -9.27 12.42
CA LYS A 120 1.24 -9.86 13.70
C LYS A 120 0.35 -9.39 14.85
N ASN A 121 0.10 -8.08 14.95
CA ASN A 121 -0.78 -7.51 15.96
C ASN A 121 -2.20 -8.08 15.86
N ASN A 122 -2.74 -8.21 14.64
CA ASN A 122 -4.06 -8.80 14.44
C ASN A 122 -4.08 -10.27 14.88
N GLY A 123 -3.01 -11.03 14.64
CA GLY A 123 -2.83 -12.38 15.16
C GLY A 123 -2.77 -12.42 16.69
N GLU A 124 -2.21 -11.40 17.34
CA GLU A 124 -2.07 -11.32 18.81
C GLU A 124 -3.34 -10.84 19.51
N TRP A 125 -4.12 -9.94 18.93
CA TRP A 125 -5.22 -9.24 19.58
C TRP A 125 -6.62 -9.68 19.15
N PHE A 126 -6.75 -10.34 17.99
CA PHE A 126 -8.07 -10.66 17.45
C PHE A 126 -8.31 -12.15 17.32
N PRO A 127 -9.53 -12.62 17.70
CA PRO A 127 -10.02 -13.94 17.33
C PRO A 127 -10.00 -14.13 15.81
N VAL A 128 -9.82 -15.36 15.32
CA VAL A 128 -9.73 -15.69 13.89
C VAL A 128 -10.87 -15.08 13.07
N LYS A 129 -12.11 -15.19 13.57
CA LYS A 129 -13.32 -14.64 12.92
C LYS A 129 -13.31 -13.12 12.75
N GLN A 130 -12.55 -12.39 13.56
CA GLN A 130 -12.50 -10.91 13.55
C GLN A 130 -11.25 -10.33 12.90
N ARG A 131 -10.24 -11.16 12.55
CA ARG A 131 -8.97 -10.71 11.95
C ARG A 131 -9.17 -10.03 10.59
N ALA A 132 -10.11 -10.54 9.78
CA ALA A 132 -10.44 -9.94 8.49
C ALA A 132 -11.00 -8.52 8.63
N LEU A 133 -11.88 -8.30 9.64
CA LEU A 133 -12.41 -6.96 9.93
C LEU A 133 -11.31 -6.02 10.43
N ALA A 134 -10.45 -6.48 11.34
CA ALA A 134 -9.32 -5.69 11.83
C ALA A 134 -8.35 -5.30 10.69
N GLN A 135 -8.08 -6.24 9.77
CA GLN A 135 -7.27 -5.96 8.59
C GLN A 135 -7.96 -4.96 7.63
N GLY A 136 -9.27 -5.04 7.50
CA GLY A 136 -10.08 -4.09 6.72
C GLY A 136 -10.00 -2.67 7.29
N ILE A 137 -10.11 -2.51 8.62
CA ILE A 137 -9.95 -1.22 9.30
C ILE A 137 -8.55 -0.66 9.02
N PHE A 138 -7.50 -1.45 9.19
CA PHE A 138 -6.13 -1.03 8.86
C PHE A 138 -6.00 -0.57 7.40
N ASN A 139 -6.47 -1.38 6.45
CA ASN A 139 -6.38 -1.07 5.03
C ASN A 139 -7.15 0.20 4.64
N SER A 140 -8.29 0.49 5.30
CA SER A 140 -9.04 1.72 5.04
C SER A 140 -8.25 2.98 5.42
N GLY A 141 -7.31 2.89 6.36
CA GLY A 141 -6.40 3.97 6.69
C GLY A 141 -5.56 4.45 5.52
N ALA A 142 -5.16 3.54 4.63
CA ALA A 142 -4.43 3.89 3.41
C ALA A 142 -5.29 4.74 2.45
N SER A 143 -6.54 4.33 2.23
CA SER A 143 -7.47 5.07 1.36
C SER A 143 -7.82 6.43 1.94
N ILE A 144 -8.16 6.49 3.22
CA ILE A 144 -8.49 7.74 3.91
C ILE A 144 -7.27 8.66 3.96
N GLY A 145 -6.06 8.13 4.24
CA GLY A 145 -4.82 8.89 4.20
C GLY A 145 -4.61 9.60 2.87
N ASN A 146 -4.76 8.88 1.75
CA ASN A 146 -4.62 9.48 0.42
C ASN A 146 -5.70 10.52 0.07
N VAL A 147 -6.92 10.36 0.59
CA VAL A 147 -8.00 11.34 0.37
C VAL A 147 -7.73 12.64 1.13
N ILE A 148 -7.30 12.54 2.40
CA ILE A 148 -7.11 13.73 3.24
C ILE A 148 -5.72 14.36 3.09
N ALA A 149 -4.71 13.62 2.63
CA ALA A 149 -3.33 14.08 2.52
C ALA A 149 -3.22 15.37 1.70
N PRO A 150 -3.77 15.48 0.47
CA PRO A 150 -3.66 16.69 -0.32
C PRO A 150 -4.17 17.92 0.42
N VAL A 151 -5.32 17.84 1.08
CA VAL A 151 -5.94 18.95 1.80
C VAL A 151 -5.06 19.41 2.97
N ILE A 152 -4.58 18.44 3.79
CA ILE A 152 -3.72 18.74 4.94
C ILE A 152 -2.39 19.35 4.49
N ILE A 153 -1.74 18.74 3.49
CA ILE A 153 -0.41 19.15 3.03
C ILE A 153 -0.48 20.56 2.41
N VAL A 154 -1.47 20.82 1.58
CA VAL A 154 -1.66 22.14 0.94
C VAL A 154 -1.91 23.21 2.00
N TYR A 155 -2.76 22.96 2.98
CA TYR A 155 -2.99 23.89 4.08
C TYR A 155 -1.71 24.20 4.85
N LEU A 156 -0.95 23.17 5.23
CA LEU A 156 0.31 23.37 5.94
C LEU A 156 1.36 24.07 5.09
N TYR A 157 1.45 23.72 3.80
CA TYR A 157 2.37 24.35 2.87
C TYR A 157 2.06 25.85 2.69
N ALA A 158 0.78 26.21 2.49
CA ALA A 158 0.36 27.59 2.32
C ALA A 158 0.65 28.47 3.55
N GLN A 159 0.58 27.90 4.77
CA GLN A 159 0.82 28.65 6.00
C GLN A 159 2.30 28.70 6.40
N PHE A 160 3.04 27.61 6.19
CA PHE A 160 4.35 27.42 6.82
C PHE A 160 5.47 27.05 5.82
N GLY A 161 5.16 26.84 4.55
CA GLY A 161 6.10 26.36 3.53
C GLY A 161 6.45 24.88 3.71
N TRP A 162 7.16 24.30 2.71
CA TRP A 162 7.41 22.86 2.65
C TRP A 162 8.29 22.32 3.79
N LYS A 163 9.29 23.10 4.24
CA LYS A 163 10.19 22.69 5.34
C LYS A 163 9.43 22.47 6.64
N SER A 164 8.64 23.47 7.03
CA SER A 164 7.83 23.38 8.25
C SER A 164 6.74 22.30 8.14
N THR A 165 6.17 22.10 6.94
CA THR A 165 5.22 21.00 6.71
C THR A 165 5.83 19.65 7.07
N TYR A 166 7.05 19.34 6.65
CA TYR A 166 7.73 18.10 7.02
C TYR A 166 8.03 17.99 8.51
N ILE A 167 8.41 19.08 9.17
CA ILE A 167 8.61 19.08 10.63
C ILE A 167 7.30 18.75 11.35
N ILE A 168 6.19 19.36 10.93
CA ILE A 168 4.87 19.11 11.52
C ILE A 168 4.45 17.67 11.32
N LEU A 169 4.56 17.13 10.09
CA LEU A 169 4.21 15.75 9.78
C LEU A 169 5.02 14.76 10.62
N GLY A 170 6.33 14.92 10.67
CA GLY A 170 7.18 14.08 11.52
C GLY A 170 6.84 14.19 13.01
N THR A 171 6.50 15.40 13.50
CA THR A 171 6.09 15.62 14.88
C THR A 171 4.78 14.90 15.21
N VAL A 172 3.80 14.90 14.31
CA VAL A 172 2.53 14.17 14.47
C VAL A 172 2.78 12.67 14.64
N GLY A 173 3.69 12.08 13.85
CA GLY A 173 4.10 10.70 14.02
C GLY A 173 4.79 10.41 15.36
N LEU A 174 5.65 11.32 15.85
CA LEU A 174 6.26 11.19 17.17
C LEU A 174 5.21 11.26 18.31
N ILE A 175 4.24 12.17 18.20
CA ILE A 175 3.14 12.29 19.18
C ILE A 175 2.31 11.00 19.22
N TRP A 176 2.10 10.32 18.07
CA TRP A 176 1.36 9.06 18.02
C TRP A 176 2.01 7.94 18.87
N ILE A 177 3.33 7.97 19.06
CA ILE A 177 4.04 6.97 19.88
C ILE A 177 3.53 6.99 21.33
N ILE A 178 3.12 8.15 21.84
CA ILE A 178 2.66 8.29 23.24
C ILE A 178 1.43 7.42 23.55
N PRO A 179 0.28 7.60 22.86
CA PRO A 179 -0.89 6.75 23.09
C PRO A 179 -0.63 5.27 22.77
N TRP A 180 0.24 4.98 21.79
CA TRP A 180 0.64 3.60 21.50
C TRP A 180 1.32 2.92 22.68
N LEU A 181 2.32 3.54 23.28
CA LEU A 181 3.03 3.00 24.44
C LEU A 181 2.14 2.89 25.68
N ILE A 182 1.16 3.78 25.81
CA ILE A 182 0.19 3.77 26.91
C ILE A 182 -0.80 2.61 26.74
N LEU A 183 -1.36 2.41 25.54
CA LEU A 183 -2.42 1.43 25.28
C LEU A 183 -1.87 0.03 24.98
N ASN A 184 -0.75 -0.12 24.31
CA ASN A 184 -0.15 -1.42 23.98
C ASN A 184 0.97 -1.80 24.97
N LYS A 185 0.62 -2.01 26.24
CA LYS A 185 1.59 -2.30 27.32
C LYS A 185 2.19 -3.71 27.25
N SER A 186 1.37 -4.70 26.87
CA SER A 186 1.76 -6.11 26.85
C SER A 186 0.80 -6.92 25.97
N LYS A 187 1.09 -8.20 25.80
CA LYS A 187 0.18 -9.12 25.08
C LYS A 187 -1.16 -9.28 25.82
N PRO A 188 -2.25 -9.68 25.14
CA PRO A 188 -3.58 -9.82 25.77
C PRO A 188 -3.56 -10.65 27.05
N LYS A 189 -2.75 -11.69 27.12
CA LYS A 189 -2.64 -12.57 28.29
C LYS A 189 -2.31 -11.80 29.57
N ASP A 190 -1.33 -10.89 29.49
CA ASP A 190 -0.74 -10.21 30.64
C ASP A 190 -1.13 -8.71 30.70
N HIS A 191 -2.06 -8.27 29.83
CA HIS A 191 -2.41 -6.84 29.74
C HIS A 191 -3.26 -6.40 30.94
N PRO A 192 -2.83 -5.34 31.69
CA PRO A 192 -3.50 -4.95 32.92
C PRO A 192 -4.90 -4.36 32.73
N TRP A 193 -5.18 -3.78 31.53
CA TRP A 193 -6.42 -3.07 31.27
C TRP A 193 -7.47 -3.86 30.48
N ILE A 194 -7.12 -5.04 29.98
CA ILE A 194 -8.09 -5.89 29.27
C ILE A 194 -9.14 -6.44 30.23
N THR A 195 -10.39 -6.52 29.78
CA THR A 195 -11.46 -7.20 30.55
C THR A 195 -11.27 -8.71 30.50
N GLU A 196 -11.70 -9.44 31.53
CA GLU A 196 -11.61 -10.91 31.55
C GLU A 196 -12.39 -11.56 30.40
N ALA A 197 -13.59 -11.05 30.13
CA ALA A 197 -14.39 -11.53 28.99
C ALA A 197 -13.65 -11.40 27.65
N GLU A 198 -12.99 -10.27 27.41
CA GLU A 198 -12.23 -10.04 26.19
C GLU A 198 -10.94 -10.88 26.14
N ARG A 199 -10.23 -11.02 27.28
CA ARG A 199 -9.07 -11.90 27.40
C ARG A 199 -9.46 -13.34 27.07
N ASN A 200 -10.52 -13.85 27.68
CA ASN A 200 -10.99 -15.21 27.47
C ASN A 200 -11.44 -15.43 26.03
N LEU A 201 -12.13 -14.45 25.42
CA LEU A 201 -12.50 -14.50 24.01
C LEU A 201 -11.29 -14.70 23.09
N ILE A 202 -10.21 -13.97 23.34
CA ILE A 202 -8.99 -14.04 22.53
C ILE A 202 -8.22 -15.34 22.79
N LEU A 203 -8.08 -15.75 24.05
CA LEU A 203 -7.30 -16.94 24.42
C LEU A 203 -8.02 -18.25 24.09
N ASN A 204 -9.32 -18.36 24.32
CA ASN A 204 -10.11 -19.54 23.99
C ASN A 204 -10.16 -19.78 22.47
N ASP A 205 -10.37 -18.72 21.68
CA ASP A 205 -10.33 -18.83 20.22
C ASP A 205 -8.95 -19.35 19.71
N ARG A 206 -7.87 -18.98 20.38
CA ARG A 206 -6.54 -19.52 20.07
C ARG A 206 -6.41 -21.01 20.39
N ILE A 207 -6.96 -21.45 21.50
CA ILE A 207 -6.93 -22.86 21.90
C ILE A 207 -7.76 -23.70 20.92
N GLU A 208 -8.97 -23.23 20.61
CA GLU A 208 -9.87 -23.91 19.68
C GLU A 208 -9.28 -23.98 18.25
N ASN A 209 -8.65 -22.91 17.78
CA ASN A 209 -8.09 -22.87 16.42
C ASN A 209 -6.66 -23.43 16.33
N ASN A 210 -5.88 -23.48 17.41
CA ASN A 210 -4.62 -24.22 17.43
C ASN A 210 -4.85 -25.74 17.30
N ASN A 211 -6.01 -26.25 17.70
CA ASN A 211 -6.39 -27.65 17.44
C ASN A 211 -6.79 -27.91 15.97
N VAL A 212 -7.03 -26.85 15.18
CA VAL A 212 -7.35 -26.93 13.74
C VAL A 212 -6.12 -26.58 12.87
N VAL A 213 -5.13 -25.87 13.42
CA VAL A 213 -3.81 -25.78 12.78
C VAL A 213 -3.15 -27.14 12.98
N VAL A 214 -3.17 -27.96 11.96
CA VAL A 214 -2.44 -29.24 11.92
C VAL A 214 -1.02 -28.97 12.41
N GLU A 215 -0.71 -29.39 13.65
CA GLU A 215 0.64 -29.32 14.19
C GLU A 215 1.55 -30.05 13.22
N GLY A 216 2.46 -29.33 12.58
CA GLY A 216 3.39 -29.92 11.63
C GLY A 216 3.21 -29.53 10.17
N ALA A 217 2.20 -28.75 9.77
CA ALA A 217 2.10 -28.26 8.40
C ALA A 217 3.28 -27.34 8.09
N LYS A 218 4.32 -27.88 7.48
CA LYS A 218 5.48 -27.12 6.99
C LYS A 218 5.05 -26.30 5.78
N SER A 219 5.44 -25.01 5.75
CA SER A 219 5.36 -24.23 4.51
C SER A 219 6.12 -24.97 3.40
N LEU A 220 5.52 -25.02 2.21
CA LEU A 220 6.26 -25.46 1.04
C LEU A 220 7.49 -24.55 0.87
N SER A 221 8.61 -25.13 0.48
CA SER A 221 9.79 -24.34 0.14
C SER A 221 9.48 -23.39 -1.03
N VAL A 222 10.16 -22.24 -1.07
CA VAL A 222 10.02 -21.27 -2.18
C VAL A 222 10.22 -21.95 -3.53
N GLY A 223 11.25 -22.83 -3.66
CA GLY A 223 11.50 -23.58 -4.89
C GLY A 223 10.33 -24.48 -5.29
N LYS A 224 9.67 -25.12 -4.31
CA LYS A 224 8.49 -25.97 -4.58
C LYS A 224 7.28 -25.13 -5.00
N ILE A 225 7.04 -23.97 -4.38
CA ILE A 225 5.97 -23.03 -4.79
C ILE A 225 6.22 -22.57 -6.23
N LEU A 226 7.44 -22.17 -6.55
CA LEU A 226 7.82 -21.68 -7.89
C LEU A 226 7.89 -22.78 -8.96
N SER A 227 7.80 -24.06 -8.58
CA SER A 227 7.71 -25.18 -9.55
C SER A 227 6.33 -25.32 -10.18
N PHE A 228 5.29 -24.67 -9.62
CA PHE A 228 3.95 -24.61 -10.20
C PHE A 228 3.78 -23.41 -11.11
N LYS A 229 2.84 -23.44 -12.04
CA LYS A 229 2.56 -22.35 -12.99
C LYS A 229 1.73 -21.24 -12.38
N GLU A 230 0.79 -21.57 -11.51
CA GLU A 230 -0.18 -20.67 -10.91
C GLU A 230 0.48 -19.56 -10.08
N PRO A 231 1.49 -19.83 -9.23
CA PRO A 231 2.26 -18.80 -8.56
C PRO A 231 2.86 -17.77 -9.50
N TRP A 232 3.42 -18.17 -10.64
CA TRP A 232 3.96 -17.24 -11.62
C TRP A 232 2.89 -16.32 -12.20
N GLY A 233 1.66 -16.82 -12.38
CA GLY A 233 0.53 -15.99 -12.76
C GLY A 233 0.26 -14.87 -11.76
N VAL A 234 0.30 -15.17 -10.46
CA VAL A 234 0.15 -14.17 -9.39
C VAL A 234 1.32 -13.19 -9.37
N LEU A 235 2.57 -13.70 -9.42
CA LEU A 235 3.79 -12.88 -9.36
C LEU A 235 3.85 -11.89 -10.52
N LEU A 236 3.67 -12.37 -11.76
CA LEU A 236 3.73 -11.54 -12.96
C LEU A 236 2.56 -10.54 -13.00
N CYS A 237 1.35 -10.96 -12.64
CA CYS A 237 0.22 -10.04 -12.57
C CYS A 237 0.51 -8.92 -11.56
N ARG A 238 1.02 -9.23 -10.38
CA ARG A 238 1.43 -8.24 -9.37
C ARG A 238 2.54 -7.32 -9.87
N PHE A 239 3.52 -7.86 -10.57
CA PHE A 239 4.60 -7.08 -11.18
C PHE A 239 4.06 -6.05 -12.17
N PHE A 240 3.18 -6.47 -13.07
CA PHE A 240 2.70 -5.61 -14.14
C PHE A 240 1.61 -4.61 -13.72
N ILE A 241 0.82 -4.90 -12.69
CA ILE A 241 -0.28 -4.01 -12.27
C ILE A 241 0.14 -2.98 -11.21
N GLU A 242 1.13 -3.27 -10.39
CA GLU A 242 1.54 -2.43 -9.27
C GLU A 242 2.05 -1.03 -9.66
N PRO A 243 2.73 -0.83 -10.82
CA PRO A 243 3.20 0.48 -11.25
C PRO A 243 2.10 1.54 -11.34
N ILE A 244 0.85 1.14 -11.59
CA ILE A 244 -0.30 2.06 -11.71
C ILE A 244 -0.49 2.87 -10.44
N TRP A 245 -0.55 2.18 -9.30
CA TRP A 245 -0.72 2.83 -8.00
C TRP A 245 0.41 3.81 -7.70
N TRP A 246 1.64 3.36 -7.90
CA TRP A 246 2.83 4.16 -7.60
C TRP A 246 3.03 5.31 -8.59
N PHE A 247 2.57 5.15 -9.84
CA PHE A 247 2.53 6.26 -10.80
C PHE A 247 1.63 7.38 -10.29
N PHE A 248 0.38 7.09 -9.96
CA PHE A 248 -0.52 8.13 -9.47
C PHE A 248 -0.09 8.69 -8.11
N ALA A 249 0.42 7.85 -7.21
CA ALA A 249 0.88 8.31 -5.90
C ALA A 249 2.13 9.20 -5.98
N GLY A 250 3.03 8.94 -6.92
CA GLY A 250 4.29 9.66 -7.06
C GLY A 250 4.30 10.75 -8.12
N TRP A 251 3.70 10.50 -9.29
CA TRP A 251 3.89 11.36 -10.46
C TRP A 251 2.68 12.23 -10.82
N MET A 252 1.49 11.93 -10.30
CA MET A 252 0.29 12.71 -10.63
C MET A 252 0.41 14.21 -10.28
N PRO A 253 0.92 14.60 -9.08
CA PRO A 253 1.10 16.01 -8.77
C PRO A 253 2.08 16.71 -9.72
N ILE A 254 3.18 16.03 -10.05
CA ILE A 254 4.21 16.58 -10.95
C ILE A 254 3.65 16.74 -12.37
N TYR A 255 2.89 15.75 -12.85
CA TYR A 255 2.20 15.83 -14.13
C TYR A 255 1.23 17.02 -14.19
N LEU A 256 0.40 17.20 -13.15
CA LEU A 256 -0.55 18.30 -13.07
C LEU A 256 0.15 19.67 -13.06
N ASN A 257 1.25 19.79 -12.34
CA ASN A 257 2.05 21.01 -12.33
C ASN A 257 2.73 21.25 -13.68
N SER A 258 3.47 20.26 -14.22
CA SER A 258 4.27 20.43 -15.44
C SER A 258 3.42 20.60 -16.71
N LYS A 259 2.28 19.89 -16.80
CA LYS A 259 1.42 19.89 -17.99
C LYS A 259 0.41 21.03 -18.01
N PHE A 260 -0.17 21.37 -16.85
CA PHE A 260 -1.26 22.33 -16.74
C PHE A 260 -0.85 23.60 -15.99
N GLY A 261 0.37 23.67 -15.44
CA GLY A 261 0.83 24.82 -14.66
C GLY A 261 0.10 25.01 -13.34
N LEU A 262 -0.55 23.95 -12.81
CA LEU A 262 -1.33 24.07 -11.58
C LEU A 262 -0.42 24.29 -10.37
N SER A 263 -0.83 25.18 -9.50
CA SER A 263 -0.22 25.37 -8.19
C SER A 263 -0.43 24.16 -7.28
N ILE A 264 0.40 24.04 -6.25
CA ILE A 264 0.25 22.97 -5.22
C ILE A 264 -1.16 23.02 -4.61
N GLU A 265 -1.71 24.22 -4.41
CA GLU A 265 -3.05 24.41 -3.86
C GLU A 265 -4.15 23.86 -4.78
N GLU A 266 -4.11 24.18 -6.08
CA GLU A 266 -5.08 23.67 -7.07
C GLU A 266 -4.99 22.15 -7.21
N ILE A 267 -3.76 21.59 -7.21
CA ILE A 267 -3.53 20.15 -7.23
C ILE A 267 -4.17 19.48 -6.00
N GLY A 268 -3.92 20.01 -4.81
CA GLY A 268 -4.45 19.46 -3.56
C GLY A 268 -5.97 19.52 -3.49
N ASN A 269 -6.58 20.59 -4.02
CA ASN A 269 -8.03 20.77 -4.04
C ASN A 269 -8.76 19.86 -5.04
N THR A 270 -8.06 19.19 -5.95
CA THR A 270 -8.68 18.36 -7.00
C THR A 270 -8.28 16.89 -6.94
N MET A 271 -7.04 16.59 -6.53
CA MET A 271 -6.46 15.25 -6.60
C MET A 271 -7.19 14.22 -5.72
N TRP A 272 -7.79 14.65 -4.61
CA TRP A 272 -8.55 13.78 -3.71
C TRP A 272 -9.74 13.09 -4.40
N ILE A 273 -10.30 13.70 -5.47
CA ILE A 273 -11.41 13.13 -6.26
C ILE A 273 -11.01 11.77 -6.83
N SER A 274 -9.82 11.69 -7.43
CA SER A 274 -9.32 10.44 -8.00
C SER A 274 -9.13 9.35 -6.95
N TYR A 275 -8.67 9.70 -5.75
CA TYR A 275 -8.52 8.73 -4.65
C TYR A 275 -9.85 8.32 -4.01
N LEU A 276 -10.84 9.21 -3.99
CA LEU A 276 -12.20 8.84 -3.58
C LEU A 276 -12.80 7.81 -4.54
N MET A 277 -12.61 7.99 -5.85
CA MET A 277 -13.01 7.00 -6.85
C MET A 277 -12.27 5.67 -6.65
N ALA A 278 -10.97 5.70 -6.32
CA ALA A 278 -10.22 4.51 -5.98
C ALA A 278 -10.83 3.75 -4.77
N ALA A 279 -11.18 4.46 -3.71
CA ALA A 279 -11.81 3.86 -2.53
C ALA A 279 -13.16 3.19 -2.88
N ALA A 280 -13.98 3.86 -3.68
CA ALA A 280 -15.23 3.29 -4.21
C ALA A 280 -14.96 2.02 -5.05
N GLY A 281 -13.91 2.03 -5.88
CA GLY A 281 -13.50 0.88 -6.68
C GLY A 281 -13.19 -0.35 -5.84
N GLY A 282 -12.48 -0.19 -4.72
CA GLY A 282 -12.17 -1.31 -3.81
C GLY A 282 -13.40 -1.94 -3.18
N ILE A 283 -14.34 -1.12 -2.71
CA ILE A 283 -15.60 -1.58 -2.11
C ILE A 283 -16.47 -2.27 -3.16
N LEU A 284 -16.73 -1.59 -4.27
CA LEU A 284 -17.60 -2.12 -5.34
C LEU A 284 -17.00 -3.35 -6.01
N GLY A 285 -15.67 -3.42 -6.16
CA GLY A 285 -14.98 -4.59 -6.68
C GLY A 285 -15.16 -5.82 -5.80
N GLY A 286 -15.08 -5.65 -4.47
CA GLY A 286 -15.36 -6.71 -3.50
C GLY A 286 -16.80 -7.21 -3.57
N LEU A 287 -17.77 -6.30 -3.53
CA LEU A 287 -19.21 -6.62 -3.60
C LEU A 287 -19.58 -7.29 -4.94
N PHE A 288 -19.06 -6.78 -6.05
CA PHE A 288 -19.27 -7.33 -7.37
C PHE A 288 -18.73 -8.77 -7.48
N THR A 289 -17.51 -8.98 -6.99
CA THR A 289 -16.89 -10.31 -6.97
C THR A 289 -17.70 -11.31 -6.16
N GLU A 290 -18.14 -10.91 -4.96
CA GLU A 290 -18.98 -11.76 -4.10
C GLU A 290 -20.30 -12.12 -4.78
N ALA A 291 -20.94 -11.16 -5.46
CA ALA A 291 -22.18 -11.39 -6.19
C ALA A 291 -22.02 -12.38 -7.35
N ILE A 292 -20.89 -12.33 -8.06
CA ILE A 292 -20.58 -13.31 -9.12
C ILE A 292 -20.27 -14.69 -8.52
N ILE A 293 -19.45 -14.76 -7.48
CA ILE A 293 -19.09 -16.04 -6.82
C ILE A 293 -20.33 -16.77 -6.33
N LYS A 294 -21.30 -16.06 -5.75
CA LYS A 294 -22.58 -16.65 -5.31
C LYS A 294 -23.40 -17.29 -6.43
N ARG A 295 -23.23 -16.81 -7.67
CA ARG A 295 -23.99 -17.29 -8.83
C ARG A 295 -23.21 -18.27 -9.72
N THR A 296 -21.88 -18.32 -9.59
CA THR A 296 -21.02 -19.10 -10.50
C THR A 296 -19.96 -19.90 -9.73
N SER A 297 -18.74 -19.38 -9.65
CA SER A 297 -17.62 -19.99 -8.92
C SER A 297 -16.56 -18.95 -8.53
N VAL A 298 -15.67 -19.32 -7.60
CA VAL A 298 -14.51 -18.50 -7.22
C VAL A 298 -13.64 -18.17 -8.43
N ASP A 299 -13.37 -19.14 -9.29
CA ASP A 299 -12.57 -18.97 -10.50
C ASP A 299 -13.14 -17.87 -11.43
N ILE A 300 -14.43 -17.97 -11.76
CA ILE A 300 -15.09 -17.00 -12.62
C ILE A 300 -15.15 -15.64 -11.93
N GLY A 301 -15.56 -15.57 -10.65
CA GLY A 301 -15.67 -14.32 -9.90
C GLY A 301 -14.35 -13.57 -9.84
N ARG A 302 -13.23 -14.25 -9.53
CA ARG A 302 -11.91 -13.63 -9.49
C ARG A 302 -11.47 -13.11 -10.87
N LYS A 303 -11.54 -13.96 -11.90
CA LYS A 303 -11.08 -13.59 -13.26
C LYS A 303 -11.89 -12.47 -13.87
N VAL A 304 -13.22 -12.54 -13.78
CA VAL A 304 -14.11 -11.50 -14.33
C VAL A 304 -13.82 -10.15 -13.66
N SER A 305 -13.64 -10.14 -12.32
CA SER A 305 -13.35 -8.90 -11.60
C SER A 305 -11.98 -8.34 -11.95
N ILE A 306 -10.95 -9.20 -12.09
CA ILE A 306 -9.61 -8.76 -12.50
C ILE A 306 -9.63 -8.19 -13.91
N VAL A 307 -10.28 -8.88 -14.84
CA VAL A 307 -10.38 -8.44 -16.26
C VAL A 307 -11.16 -7.13 -16.35
N LEU A 308 -12.33 -7.03 -15.69
CA LEU A 308 -13.14 -5.81 -15.73
C LEU A 308 -12.38 -4.61 -15.13
N GLY A 309 -11.77 -4.77 -13.96
CA GLY A 309 -10.94 -3.72 -13.38
C GLY A 309 -9.79 -3.30 -14.29
N SER A 310 -9.14 -4.26 -14.94
CA SER A 310 -8.07 -3.99 -15.92
C SER A 310 -8.58 -3.27 -17.17
N ILE A 311 -9.77 -3.59 -17.67
CA ILE A 311 -10.40 -2.85 -18.77
C ILE A 311 -10.64 -1.39 -18.38
N LEU A 312 -11.14 -1.13 -17.17
CA LEU A 312 -11.35 0.24 -16.66
C LEU A 312 -10.04 1.03 -16.58
N ILE A 313 -8.93 0.36 -16.16
CA ILE A 313 -7.60 0.98 -16.17
C ILE A 313 -7.17 1.35 -17.58
N ILE A 314 -7.29 0.42 -18.54
CA ILE A 314 -6.92 0.63 -19.94
C ILE A 314 -7.75 1.76 -20.54
N VAL A 315 -9.07 1.75 -20.34
CA VAL A 315 -9.96 2.82 -20.79
C VAL A 315 -9.53 4.17 -20.18
N GLY A 316 -9.22 4.22 -18.90
CA GLY A 316 -8.73 5.44 -18.25
C GLY A 316 -7.47 5.98 -18.91
N PHE A 317 -6.41 5.17 -19.08
CA PHE A 317 -5.15 5.63 -19.67
C PHE A 317 -5.26 5.93 -21.17
N VAL A 318 -5.98 5.12 -21.95
CA VAL A 318 -6.21 5.40 -23.38
C VAL A 318 -7.01 6.70 -23.54
N SER A 319 -8.02 6.92 -22.71
CA SER A 319 -8.80 8.15 -22.74
C SER A 319 -7.95 9.38 -22.32
N ILE A 320 -7.02 9.23 -21.37
CA ILE A 320 -6.06 10.29 -21.04
C ILE A 320 -5.24 10.67 -22.28
N ILE A 321 -4.71 9.67 -22.99
CA ILE A 321 -3.90 9.92 -24.20
C ILE A 321 -4.70 10.60 -25.30
N LEU A 322 -5.98 10.25 -25.47
CA LEU A 322 -6.79 10.72 -26.59
C LEU A 322 -7.53 12.06 -26.33
N PHE A 323 -7.95 12.30 -25.09
CA PHE A 323 -8.89 13.39 -24.78
C PHE A 323 -8.33 14.47 -23.84
N VAL A 324 -7.20 14.22 -23.17
CA VAL A 324 -6.61 15.22 -22.28
C VAL A 324 -5.76 16.19 -23.11
N ASN A 325 -6.19 17.45 -23.13
CA ASN A 325 -5.48 18.58 -23.73
C ASN A 325 -5.07 19.60 -22.66
N ASP A 326 -4.28 20.60 -23.04
CA ASP A 326 -3.67 21.56 -22.12
C ASP A 326 -4.68 22.48 -21.39
N SER A 327 -5.95 22.48 -21.82
CA SER A 327 -6.98 23.36 -21.23
C SER A 327 -7.91 22.66 -20.23
N ASN A 328 -7.84 21.33 -20.07
CA ASN A 328 -8.84 20.58 -19.30
C ASN A 328 -8.24 19.57 -18.31
N TYR A 329 -7.62 20.05 -17.25
CA TYR A 329 -7.04 19.21 -16.20
C TYR A 329 -8.09 18.38 -15.43
N MET A 330 -9.34 18.85 -15.31
CA MET A 330 -10.40 18.10 -14.65
C MET A 330 -10.74 16.81 -15.39
N THR A 331 -10.65 16.80 -16.71
CA THR A 331 -10.79 15.57 -17.52
C THR A 331 -9.72 14.53 -17.11
N PHE A 332 -8.47 14.99 -16.93
CA PHE A 332 -7.42 14.10 -16.43
C PHE A 332 -7.74 13.57 -15.03
N ILE A 333 -8.21 14.41 -14.09
CA ILE A 333 -8.57 14.00 -12.72
C ILE A 333 -9.62 12.89 -12.73
N TYR A 334 -10.68 13.02 -13.53
CA TYR A 334 -11.74 11.99 -13.62
C TYR A 334 -11.25 10.71 -14.31
N LEU A 335 -10.46 10.81 -15.36
CA LEU A 335 -9.92 9.64 -16.06
C LEU A 335 -8.85 8.92 -15.23
N ALA A 336 -8.01 9.65 -14.49
CA ALA A 336 -7.12 9.11 -13.49
C ALA A 336 -7.89 8.40 -12.37
N GLY A 337 -9.00 9.01 -11.93
CA GLY A 337 -9.93 8.40 -10.98
C GLY A 337 -10.53 7.10 -11.50
N LEU A 338 -10.92 7.04 -12.79
CA LEU A 338 -11.41 5.81 -13.43
C LEU A 338 -10.34 4.71 -13.45
N ALA A 339 -9.09 5.06 -13.78
CA ALA A 339 -7.98 4.11 -13.77
C ALA A 339 -7.69 3.59 -12.35
N LEU A 340 -7.68 4.47 -11.36
CA LEU A 340 -7.50 4.11 -9.95
C LEU A 340 -8.68 3.29 -9.39
N PHE A 341 -9.91 3.60 -9.79
CA PHE A 341 -11.10 2.79 -9.50
C PHE A 341 -10.92 1.36 -10.02
N GLY A 342 -10.53 1.22 -11.30
CA GLY A 342 -10.26 -0.08 -11.92
C GLY A 342 -9.13 -0.85 -11.21
N PHE A 343 -8.06 -0.15 -10.82
CA PHE A 343 -6.97 -0.74 -10.06
C PHE A 343 -7.44 -1.32 -8.72
N GLN A 344 -8.15 -0.53 -7.93
CA GLN A 344 -8.65 -0.98 -6.63
C GLN A 344 -9.72 -2.07 -6.75
N PHE A 345 -10.52 -2.03 -7.82
CA PHE A 345 -11.49 -3.06 -8.15
C PHE A 345 -10.83 -4.42 -8.41
N ALA A 346 -9.68 -4.43 -9.08
CA ALA A 346 -8.94 -5.65 -9.42
C ALA A 346 -8.01 -6.14 -8.29
N ILE A 347 -7.30 -5.22 -7.59
CA ILE A 347 -6.16 -5.57 -6.74
C ILE A 347 -6.53 -6.47 -5.56
N GLY A 348 -7.71 -6.25 -4.94
CA GLY A 348 -8.19 -7.10 -3.86
C GLY A 348 -8.36 -8.56 -4.31
N ASN A 349 -8.86 -8.76 -5.53
CA ASN A 349 -9.01 -10.08 -6.12
C ASN A 349 -7.67 -10.74 -6.44
N ILE A 350 -6.70 -9.98 -6.94
CA ILE A 350 -5.35 -10.49 -7.22
C ILE A 350 -4.65 -10.91 -5.92
N GLN A 351 -4.78 -10.13 -4.85
CA GLN A 351 -4.15 -10.44 -3.57
C GLN A 351 -4.72 -11.71 -2.92
N THR A 352 -6.01 -11.95 -3.08
CA THR A 352 -6.67 -13.16 -2.53
C THR A 352 -6.32 -14.44 -3.28
N LEU A 353 -5.78 -14.38 -4.51
CA LEU A 353 -5.37 -15.58 -5.23
C LEU A 353 -4.36 -16.42 -4.46
N SER A 354 -3.51 -15.82 -3.64
CA SER A 354 -2.57 -16.59 -2.80
C SER A 354 -3.28 -17.54 -1.84
N SER A 355 -4.40 -17.13 -1.26
CA SER A 355 -5.22 -17.97 -0.37
C SER A 355 -6.17 -18.92 -1.11
N ASP A 356 -6.51 -18.60 -2.36
CA ASP A 356 -7.32 -19.46 -3.20
C ASP A 356 -6.51 -20.63 -3.82
N LEU A 357 -5.19 -20.43 -3.99
CA LEU A 357 -4.27 -21.42 -4.59
C LEU A 357 -3.55 -22.30 -3.58
N PHE A 358 -3.32 -21.83 -2.35
CA PHE A 358 -2.62 -22.56 -1.30
C PHE A 358 -3.36 -22.48 0.03
N ARG A 359 -3.02 -23.39 0.96
CA ARG A 359 -3.49 -23.42 2.36
C ARG A 359 -2.34 -23.27 3.35
N GLY A 360 -2.66 -22.94 4.59
CA GLY A 360 -1.70 -22.89 5.69
C GLY A 360 -0.55 -21.89 5.47
N PRO A 361 0.66 -22.20 5.94
CA PRO A 361 1.81 -21.29 5.89
C PRO A 361 2.28 -20.92 4.47
N SER A 362 1.98 -21.74 3.46
CA SER A 362 2.34 -21.50 2.06
C SER A 362 1.61 -20.29 1.45
N VAL A 363 0.43 -19.93 1.98
CA VAL A 363 -0.29 -18.70 1.60
C VAL A 363 0.58 -17.46 1.87
N GLY A 364 1.13 -17.37 3.07
CA GLY A 364 2.00 -16.26 3.47
C GLY A 364 3.28 -16.19 2.64
N THR A 365 3.84 -17.35 2.28
CA THR A 365 5.04 -17.41 1.43
C THR A 365 4.75 -16.87 0.03
N LEU A 366 3.67 -17.32 -0.62
CA LEU A 366 3.31 -16.81 -1.94
C LEU A 366 2.93 -15.32 -1.90
N ALA A 367 2.14 -14.89 -0.91
CA ALA A 367 1.78 -13.48 -0.74
C ALA A 367 3.01 -12.59 -0.50
N GLY A 368 3.98 -13.07 0.28
CA GLY A 368 5.26 -12.39 0.51
C GLY A 368 6.09 -12.26 -0.77
N LEU A 369 6.23 -13.34 -1.53
CA LEU A 369 6.92 -13.32 -2.83
C LEU A 369 6.24 -12.35 -3.80
N ALA A 370 4.91 -12.40 -3.91
CA ALA A 370 4.14 -11.50 -4.76
C ALA A 370 4.31 -10.04 -4.34
N GLY A 371 4.32 -9.75 -3.03
CA GLY A 371 4.59 -8.41 -2.50
C GLY A 371 6.00 -7.92 -2.78
N THR A 372 7.00 -8.80 -2.75
CA THR A 372 8.39 -8.47 -3.08
C THR A 372 8.52 -8.14 -4.57
N VAL A 373 8.00 -9.01 -5.44
CA VAL A 373 8.03 -8.80 -6.90
C VAL A 373 7.27 -7.51 -7.28
N ALA A 374 6.14 -7.25 -6.65
CA ALA A 374 5.38 -6.01 -6.82
C ALA A 374 6.16 -4.74 -6.44
N ALA A 375 7.09 -4.82 -5.48
CA ALA A 375 7.90 -3.67 -5.08
C ALA A 375 9.01 -3.33 -6.08
N PHE A 376 9.45 -4.28 -6.91
CA PHE A 376 10.48 -4.03 -7.92
C PHE A 376 9.96 -3.32 -9.16
N SER A 377 8.72 -3.56 -9.57
CA SER A 377 8.21 -2.99 -10.83
C SER A 377 8.07 -1.46 -10.81
N PRO A 378 7.64 -0.80 -9.71
CA PRO A 378 7.64 0.66 -9.62
C PRO A 378 9.04 1.27 -9.75
N ILE A 379 10.10 0.57 -9.29
CA ILE A 379 11.49 1.05 -9.41
C ILE A 379 11.85 1.21 -10.89
N ILE A 380 11.55 0.20 -11.71
CA ILE A 380 11.79 0.23 -13.15
C ILE A 380 10.96 1.34 -13.79
N MET A 381 9.69 1.45 -13.42
CA MET A 381 8.79 2.46 -13.95
C MET A 381 9.24 3.88 -13.57
N ASN A 382 9.62 4.12 -12.32
CA ASN A 382 10.11 5.43 -11.87
C ASN A 382 11.35 5.86 -12.64
N TRP A 383 12.31 4.93 -12.84
CA TRP A 383 13.51 5.21 -13.63
C TRP A 383 13.17 5.56 -15.09
N PHE A 384 12.23 4.84 -15.69
CA PHE A 384 11.76 5.11 -17.03
C PHE A 384 11.08 6.48 -17.12
N ILE A 385 10.11 6.76 -16.23
CA ILE A 385 9.37 8.02 -16.21
C ILE A 385 10.31 9.20 -15.96
N GLY A 386 11.23 9.09 -14.99
CA GLY A 386 12.19 10.16 -14.68
C GLY A 386 13.01 10.59 -15.88
N ARG A 387 13.39 9.66 -16.77
CA ARG A 387 14.12 9.97 -18.00
C ARG A 387 13.26 10.61 -19.08
N ILE A 388 12.08 10.07 -19.35
CA ILE A 388 11.23 10.58 -20.44
C ILE A 388 10.58 11.92 -20.11
N THR A 389 10.35 12.21 -18.83
CA THR A 389 9.72 13.47 -18.42
C THR A 389 10.67 14.67 -18.47
N THR A 390 11.99 14.43 -18.48
CA THR A 390 12.98 15.46 -18.81
C THR A 390 12.85 15.94 -20.27
N GLU A 391 12.26 15.13 -21.15
CA GLU A 391 11.95 15.46 -22.54
C GLU A 391 10.56 16.08 -22.71
N GLY A 392 9.79 16.27 -21.61
CA GLY A 392 8.52 17.00 -21.58
C GLY A 392 7.27 16.19 -21.96
N SER A 393 7.36 14.88 -22.20
CA SER A 393 6.19 14.07 -22.57
C SER A 393 5.94 12.89 -21.63
N TYR A 394 4.71 12.77 -21.13
CA TYR A 394 4.25 11.62 -20.32
C TYR A 394 3.56 10.51 -21.14
N THR A 395 3.28 10.76 -22.42
CA THR A 395 2.58 9.81 -23.28
C THR A 395 3.25 8.43 -23.33
N PRO A 396 4.60 8.31 -23.45
CA PRO A 396 5.23 6.99 -23.42
C PRO A 396 5.03 6.23 -22.11
N ALA A 397 4.95 6.95 -20.97
CA ALA A 397 4.65 6.33 -19.68
C ALA A 397 3.22 5.76 -19.64
N PHE A 398 2.24 6.50 -20.14
CA PHE A 398 0.84 6.03 -20.22
C PHE A 398 0.71 4.80 -21.11
N ILE A 399 1.42 4.77 -22.25
CA ILE A 399 1.46 3.61 -23.14
C ILE A 399 2.11 2.42 -22.42
N ALA A 400 3.26 2.61 -21.78
CA ALA A 400 3.96 1.54 -21.06
C ALA A 400 3.10 0.94 -19.94
N ILE A 401 2.38 1.78 -19.17
CA ILE A 401 1.44 1.33 -18.15
C ILE A 401 0.28 0.56 -18.79
N THR A 402 -0.30 1.06 -19.88
CA THR A 402 -1.39 0.37 -20.58
C THR A 402 -0.97 -1.02 -21.04
N VAL A 403 0.21 -1.14 -21.64
CA VAL A 403 0.78 -2.43 -22.07
C VAL A 403 1.02 -3.34 -20.87
N SER A 404 1.52 -2.80 -19.75
CA SER A 404 1.75 -3.60 -18.53
C SER A 404 0.45 -4.17 -17.97
N VAL A 405 -0.67 -3.43 -18.02
CA VAL A 405 -1.99 -3.95 -17.61
C VAL A 405 -2.44 -5.13 -18.48
N VAL A 406 -2.23 -5.04 -19.79
CA VAL A 406 -2.54 -6.17 -20.71
C VAL A 406 -1.71 -7.39 -20.32
N LEU A 407 -0.40 -7.22 -20.05
CA LEU A 407 0.47 -8.31 -19.62
C LEU A 407 0.04 -8.89 -18.27
N ALA A 408 -0.47 -8.06 -17.35
CA ALA A 408 -1.02 -8.53 -16.07
C ALA A 408 -2.22 -9.48 -16.27
N VAL A 409 -3.17 -9.09 -17.14
CA VAL A 409 -4.34 -9.92 -17.48
C VAL A 409 -3.92 -11.21 -18.16
N VAL A 410 -3.04 -11.11 -19.16
CA VAL A 410 -2.51 -12.28 -19.90
C VAL A 410 -1.84 -13.27 -18.94
N SER A 411 -1.06 -12.78 -17.97
CA SER A 411 -0.40 -13.61 -16.96
C SER A 411 -1.41 -14.44 -16.16
N ILE A 412 -2.53 -13.84 -15.72
CA ILE A 412 -3.58 -14.56 -14.99
C ILE A 412 -4.27 -15.58 -15.89
N LEU A 413 -4.69 -15.18 -17.08
CA LEU A 413 -5.50 -16.03 -17.96
C LEU A 413 -4.72 -17.23 -18.50
N LEU A 414 -3.41 -17.06 -18.79
CA LEU A 414 -2.58 -18.13 -19.33
C LEU A 414 -2.04 -19.07 -18.25
N LEU A 415 -1.58 -18.52 -17.12
CA LEU A 415 -0.87 -19.28 -16.11
C LEU A 415 -1.82 -19.85 -15.03
N ILE A 416 -2.92 -19.16 -14.73
CA ILE A 416 -3.94 -19.65 -13.79
C ILE A 416 -5.16 -20.13 -14.59
N ARG A 417 -5.08 -21.32 -15.15
CA ARG A 417 -6.18 -21.86 -15.95
C ARG A 417 -7.46 -22.03 -15.14
N LYS A 418 -7.34 -22.42 -13.87
CA LYS A 418 -8.46 -22.54 -12.93
C LYS A 418 -7.98 -22.16 -11.53
N VAL A 419 -8.72 -21.26 -10.86
CA VAL A 419 -8.46 -20.88 -9.47
C VAL A 419 -8.97 -22.01 -8.57
N LYS A 420 -8.06 -22.87 -8.14
CA LYS A 420 -8.29 -23.98 -7.21
C LYS A 420 -7.00 -24.28 -6.46
N LEU A 421 -7.10 -24.99 -5.36
CA LEU A 421 -5.91 -25.44 -4.62
C LEU A 421 -4.94 -26.20 -5.54
N VAL A 422 -3.68 -25.79 -5.51
CA VAL A 422 -2.59 -26.36 -6.34
C VAL A 422 -2.09 -27.67 -5.73
N VAL A 423 -2.13 -27.78 -4.39
CA VAL A 423 -1.74 -29.00 -3.66
C VAL A 423 -2.80 -29.26 -2.62
N ASP A 424 -3.50 -30.38 -2.71
CA ASP A 424 -4.23 -30.95 -1.58
C ASP A 424 -3.19 -31.51 -0.61
N ILE A 425 -3.06 -30.89 0.55
CA ILE A 425 -2.24 -31.41 1.65
C ILE A 425 -3.08 -32.50 2.37
N GLU A 426 -3.34 -33.57 1.64
CA GLU A 426 -3.73 -34.84 2.19
C GLU A 426 -2.68 -35.84 1.69
N ASN A 427 -1.49 -35.78 2.34
CA ASN A 427 -0.57 -36.93 2.53
C ASN A 427 0.69 -36.43 3.25
#